data_c2a5f013a5a13a2ca6bc6fabbd03926a
#
_entry.id   c2a5f013a5a13a2ca6bc6fabbd03926a
#
_cell.length_a   1.000
_cell.length_b   1.000
_cell.length_c   1.000
_cell.angle_alpha   90.00
_cell.angle_beta   90.00
_cell.angle_gamma   90.00
#
_symmetry.space_group_name_H-M   'P 1'
#
loop_
_entity.id
_entity.type
_entity.pdbx_description
1 polymer ?
#
loop_
_entity_poly.entity_id
_entity_poly.type
_entity_poly.pdbx_seq_one_letter_code
_entity_poly.pdbx_strand_id
1 'polypeptide(L)'
;MADSKVEYPAPDCLAPAAIEAKTETAGVTKANLPVAKAFLLAMFAGAFIAFGGLFFTVFLSDSTLAWGAQRVVGGLCFCLGLVLVLVCGAELFTGNSLMVCALKSKKITLVQMLKAWVVVWLGNFAGALFIVFLVYMAGIYKLNGEAVANSMVSVAAGKVTVDWVTIFFRGILCNIFVCLAVWIGTAGKTVVDKVVGILLPIAAFVACGFEHCVANMYFLPMGAVMHACGYGADVAGADALNAAGIAFNLSAATLGNIVGGAVLVALGYWFIYAKKSEA
;
A
#
# COMPACT_ATOMS: atom_id res chain seq x y z
N MET A 1 6.75 34.58 41.36
CA MET A 1 6.75 34.16 39.95
C MET A 1 6.75 32.64 39.96
N ALA A 2 5.63 32.02 39.60
CA ALA A 2 5.55 30.55 39.56
C ALA A 2 6.30 30.07 38.28
N ASP A 3 7.35 29.29 38.52
CA ASP A 3 8.02 28.56 37.41
C ASP A 3 7.01 27.66 36.73
N SER A 4 6.51 28.08 35.58
CA SER A 4 5.76 27.21 34.68
C SER A 4 6.73 26.17 34.17
N LYS A 5 6.75 25.00 34.79
CA LYS A 5 7.45 23.84 34.22
C LYS A 5 6.85 23.59 32.85
N VAL A 6 7.61 23.91 31.80
CA VAL A 6 7.28 23.49 30.45
C VAL A 6 7.37 21.96 30.43
N GLU A 7 6.23 21.29 30.46
CA GLU A 7 6.13 19.85 30.38
C GLU A 7 6.38 19.47 28.92
N TYR A 8 7.60 19.07 28.60
CA TYR A 8 7.90 18.49 27.29
C TYR A 8 7.21 17.13 27.19
N PRO A 9 6.41 16.88 26.16
CA PRO A 9 5.84 15.56 25.95
C PRO A 9 6.97 14.52 25.91
N ALA A 10 6.76 13.39 26.59
CA ALA A 10 7.74 12.31 26.64
C ALA A 10 8.21 11.97 25.21
N PRO A 11 9.52 11.92 24.96
CA PRO A 11 10.09 11.71 23.62
C PRO A 11 9.86 10.30 23.08
N ASP A 12 9.42 9.35 23.90
CA ASP A 12 9.29 7.95 23.55
C ASP A 12 8.14 7.67 22.58
N CYS A 13 8.36 6.76 21.63
CA CYS A 13 7.32 6.19 20.81
C CYS A 13 6.31 5.37 21.65
N LEU A 14 5.15 5.05 21.10
CA LEU A 14 4.18 4.22 21.80
C LEU A 14 4.71 2.80 22.01
N ALA A 15 4.51 2.26 23.21
CA ALA A 15 4.78 0.85 23.49
C ALA A 15 3.81 -0.06 22.70
N PRO A 16 4.18 -1.32 22.39
CA PRO A 16 3.39 -2.22 21.53
C PRO A 16 1.92 -2.37 21.95
N ALA A 17 1.63 -2.50 23.25
CA ALA A 17 0.25 -2.58 23.74
C ALA A 17 -0.56 -1.28 23.52
N ALA A 18 0.11 -0.10 23.56
CA ALA A 18 -0.53 1.18 23.28
C ALA A 18 -0.76 1.37 21.77
N ILE A 19 0.10 0.81 20.91
CA ILE A 19 -0.10 0.78 19.47
C ILE A 19 -1.33 -0.07 19.13
N GLU A 20 -1.47 -1.24 19.76
CA GLU A 20 -2.63 -2.10 19.59
C GLU A 20 -3.93 -1.38 19.95
N ALA A 21 -4.02 -0.79 21.14
CA ALA A 21 -5.20 -0.04 21.58
C ALA A 21 -5.55 1.15 20.65
N LYS A 22 -4.53 1.84 20.13
CA LYS A 22 -4.73 2.92 19.16
C LYS A 22 -5.20 2.38 17.79
N THR A 23 -4.71 1.20 17.40
CA THR A 23 -5.13 0.51 16.17
C THR A 23 -6.59 0.09 16.24
N GLU A 24 -7.05 -0.44 17.39
CA GLU A 24 -8.48 -0.73 17.60
C GLU A 24 -9.33 0.54 17.50
N THR A 25 -8.92 1.64 18.13
CA THR A 25 -9.62 2.93 18.08
C THR A 25 -9.71 3.44 16.64
N ALA A 26 -8.61 3.34 15.89
CA ALA A 26 -8.61 3.68 14.47
C ALA A 26 -9.56 2.79 13.65
N GLY A 27 -9.61 1.49 13.95
CA GLY A 27 -10.55 0.55 13.33
C GLY A 27 -12.00 0.93 13.54
N VAL A 28 -12.37 1.37 14.77
CA VAL A 28 -13.73 1.88 15.06
C VAL A 28 -14.03 3.13 14.24
N THR A 29 -13.08 4.08 14.20
CA THR A 29 -13.24 5.32 13.44
C THR A 29 -13.49 5.03 11.96
N LYS A 30 -12.68 4.15 11.35
CA LYS A 30 -12.79 3.73 9.94
C LYS A 30 -14.11 3.03 9.63
N ALA A 31 -14.58 2.15 10.51
CA ALA A 31 -15.83 1.42 10.35
C ALA A 31 -17.07 2.33 10.36
N ASN A 32 -16.98 3.49 11.00
CA ASN A 32 -18.06 4.47 11.14
C ASN A 32 -17.95 5.65 10.15
N LEU A 33 -16.97 5.65 9.24
CA LEU A 33 -16.90 6.70 8.22
C LEU A 33 -18.13 6.65 7.29
N PRO A 34 -18.73 7.82 6.97
CA PRO A 34 -19.70 7.90 5.90
C PRO A 34 -19.13 7.37 4.60
N VAL A 35 -19.90 6.59 3.83
CA VAL A 35 -19.44 5.90 2.63
C VAL A 35 -18.78 6.85 1.63
N ALA A 36 -19.38 8.01 1.36
CA ALA A 36 -18.80 8.98 0.44
C ALA A 36 -17.43 9.51 0.91
N LYS A 37 -17.30 9.79 2.22
CA LYS A 37 -16.04 10.24 2.82
C LYS A 37 -14.97 9.14 2.76
N ALA A 38 -15.36 7.89 3.10
CA ALA A 38 -14.46 6.74 3.01
C ALA A 38 -13.98 6.51 1.58
N PHE A 39 -14.88 6.60 0.59
CA PHE A 39 -14.55 6.45 -0.82
C PHE A 39 -13.60 7.54 -1.32
N LEU A 40 -13.84 8.81 -0.99
CA LEU A 40 -12.95 9.91 -1.38
C LEU A 40 -11.55 9.77 -0.74
N LEU A 41 -11.47 9.45 0.56
CA LEU A 41 -10.20 9.19 1.22
C LEU A 41 -9.49 7.98 0.60
N ALA A 42 -10.24 6.99 0.15
CA ALA A 42 -9.68 5.84 -0.55
C ALA A 42 -9.17 6.20 -1.96
N MET A 43 -9.85 7.07 -2.69
CA MET A 43 -9.33 7.61 -3.96
C MET A 43 -7.99 8.31 -3.75
N PHE A 44 -7.85 9.13 -2.71
CA PHE A 44 -6.55 9.72 -2.38
C PHE A 44 -5.48 8.67 -2.10
N ALA A 45 -5.78 7.63 -1.34
CA ALA A 45 -4.80 6.58 -1.07
C ALA A 45 -4.38 5.83 -2.34
N GLY A 46 -5.32 5.50 -3.23
CA GLY A 46 -5.00 4.91 -4.53
C GLY A 46 -4.11 5.82 -5.39
N ALA A 47 -4.41 7.12 -5.42
CA ALA A 47 -3.61 8.12 -6.09
C ALA A 47 -2.20 8.25 -5.48
N PHE A 48 -2.08 8.28 -4.16
CA PHE A 48 -0.80 8.39 -3.46
C PHE A 48 0.09 7.16 -3.71
N ILE A 49 -0.47 5.96 -3.65
CA ILE A 49 0.27 4.73 -3.99
C ILE A 49 0.67 4.74 -5.47
N ALA A 50 -0.18 5.24 -6.37
CA ALA A 50 0.15 5.40 -7.78
C ALA A 50 1.32 6.36 -8.01
N PHE A 51 1.41 7.48 -7.25
CA PHE A 51 2.59 8.35 -7.30
C PHE A 51 3.87 7.63 -6.86
N GLY A 52 3.80 6.79 -5.83
CA GLY A 52 4.92 5.94 -5.46
C GLY A 52 5.32 4.98 -6.58
N GLY A 53 4.33 4.36 -7.24
CA GLY A 53 4.53 3.51 -8.41
C GLY A 53 5.12 4.24 -9.60
N LEU A 54 4.65 5.45 -9.88
CA LEU A 54 5.19 6.30 -10.93
C LEU A 54 6.66 6.64 -10.66
N PHE A 55 6.99 7.09 -9.45
CA PHE A 55 8.35 7.45 -9.08
C PHE A 55 9.30 6.24 -9.18
N PHE A 56 8.83 5.06 -8.75
CA PHE A 56 9.54 3.80 -8.95
C PHE A 56 9.81 3.50 -10.43
N THR A 57 8.83 3.61 -11.33
CA THR A 57 9.00 3.29 -12.76
C THR A 57 9.88 4.30 -13.48
N VAL A 58 9.81 5.60 -13.12
CA VAL A 58 10.71 6.62 -13.65
C VAL A 58 12.14 6.32 -13.24
N PHE A 59 12.40 5.96 -11.98
CA PHE A 59 13.73 5.57 -11.53
C PHE A 59 14.27 4.34 -12.28
N LEU A 60 13.43 3.33 -12.53
CA LEU A 60 13.84 2.11 -13.22
C LEU A 60 14.13 2.31 -14.71
N SER A 61 13.64 3.37 -15.33
CA SER A 61 13.73 3.60 -16.78
C SER A 61 15.17 3.82 -17.29
N ASP A 62 16.08 4.22 -16.41
CA ASP A 62 17.49 4.45 -16.74
C ASP A 62 18.40 4.22 -15.52
N SER A 63 18.34 3.03 -14.97
CA SER A 63 19.22 2.71 -13.84
C SER A 63 20.42 1.86 -14.29
N THR A 64 21.59 2.42 -14.17
CA THR A 64 22.88 1.73 -14.39
C THR A 64 23.40 1.02 -13.13
N LEU A 65 22.64 1.06 -12.04
CA LEU A 65 22.99 0.42 -10.77
C LEU A 65 22.99 -1.11 -10.90
N ALA A 66 23.86 -1.78 -10.13
CA ALA A 66 23.77 -3.22 -9.96
C ALA A 66 22.37 -3.62 -9.46
N TRP A 67 21.89 -4.80 -9.87
CA TRP A 67 20.52 -5.25 -9.64
C TRP A 67 20.01 -5.05 -8.20
N GLY A 68 20.80 -5.43 -7.20
CA GLY A 68 20.41 -5.28 -5.79
C GLY A 68 20.25 -3.82 -5.36
N ALA A 69 21.17 -2.94 -5.77
CA ALA A 69 21.09 -1.51 -5.48
C ALA A 69 19.88 -0.87 -6.18
N GLN A 70 19.62 -1.22 -7.45
CA GLN A 70 18.45 -0.78 -8.21
C GLN A 70 17.15 -1.15 -7.50
N ARG A 71 17.05 -2.38 -6.98
CA ARG A 71 15.87 -2.85 -6.24
C ARG A 71 15.62 -2.04 -4.96
N VAL A 72 16.68 -1.78 -4.18
CA VAL A 72 16.57 -1.04 -2.91
C VAL A 72 16.23 0.43 -3.16
N VAL A 73 16.93 1.10 -4.06
CA VAL A 73 16.67 2.53 -4.37
C VAL A 73 15.28 2.70 -4.99
N GLY A 74 14.89 1.81 -5.92
CA GLY A 74 13.52 1.79 -6.45
C GLY A 74 12.48 1.62 -5.34
N GLY A 75 12.73 0.73 -4.38
CA GLY A 75 11.88 0.58 -3.20
C GLY A 75 11.77 1.85 -2.37
N LEU A 76 12.87 2.58 -2.18
CA LEU A 76 12.87 3.88 -1.50
C LEU A 76 12.04 4.93 -2.26
N CYS A 77 12.12 4.97 -3.60
CA CYS A 77 11.26 5.84 -4.42
C CYS A 77 9.77 5.52 -4.19
N PHE A 78 9.43 4.24 -4.10
CA PHE A 78 8.05 3.81 -3.87
C PHE A 78 7.51 4.23 -2.49
N CYS A 79 8.38 4.42 -1.48
CA CYS A 79 7.97 4.83 -0.12
C CYS A 79 7.16 6.12 -0.11
N LEU A 80 7.32 7.01 -1.09
CA LEU A 80 6.51 8.21 -1.28
C LEU A 80 5.02 7.92 -1.10
N GLY A 81 4.54 6.81 -1.68
CA GLY A 81 3.12 6.44 -1.64
C GLY A 81 2.59 6.29 -0.22
N LEU A 82 3.26 5.48 0.63
CA LEU A 82 2.80 5.28 2.00
C LEU A 82 3.06 6.49 2.91
N VAL A 83 4.11 7.26 2.65
CA VAL A 83 4.33 8.55 3.35
C VAL A 83 3.12 9.46 3.16
N LEU A 84 2.67 9.65 1.92
CA LEU A 84 1.48 10.46 1.63
C LEU A 84 0.22 9.89 2.29
N VAL A 85 0.02 8.57 2.23
CA VAL A 85 -1.15 7.94 2.87
C VAL A 85 -1.19 8.19 4.38
N LEU A 86 -0.08 8.01 5.10
CA LEU A 86 -0.06 8.09 6.56
C LEU A 86 0.03 9.53 7.09
N VAL A 87 0.72 10.41 6.37
CA VAL A 87 0.95 11.79 6.83
C VAL A 87 -0.18 12.72 6.38
N CYS A 88 -0.60 12.63 5.10
CA CYS A 88 -1.70 13.45 4.59
C CYS A 88 -3.08 12.91 4.99
N GLY A 89 -3.16 11.64 5.40
CA GLY A 89 -4.40 11.02 5.89
C GLY A 89 -5.28 10.50 4.74
N ALA A 90 -5.22 9.19 4.48
CA ALA A 90 -6.03 8.53 3.44
C ALA A 90 -6.38 7.09 3.85
N GLU A 91 -7.39 6.51 3.20
CA GLU A 91 -7.89 5.16 3.50
C GLU A 91 -7.28 4.14 2.53
N LEU A 92 -6.31 3.37 3.02
CA LEU A 92 -5.62 2.34 2.25
C LEU A 92 -6.14 0.95 2.62
N PHE A 93 -6.61 0.19 1.63
CA PHE A 93 -7.20 -1.14 1.82
C PHE A 93 -6.28 -2.10 2.57
N THR A 94 -5.01 -2.16 2.19
CA THR A 94 -4.04 -3.06 2.81
C THR A 94 -3.78 -2.70 4.27
N GLY A 95 -3.70 -1.42 4.62
CA GLY A 95 -3.61 -0.95 6.00
C GLY A 95 -4.90 -1.20 6.80
N ASN A 96 -6.07 -1.19 6.14
CA ASN A 96 -7.35 -1.47 6.77
C ASN A 96 -7.53 -2.95 7.18
N SER A 97 -6.62 -3.84 6.79
CA SER A 97 -6.52 -5.19 7.36
C SER A 97 -6.38 -5.17 8.89
N LEU A 98 -5.76 -4.14 9.44
CA LEU A 98 -5.62 -3.94 10.90
C LEU A 98 -6.96 -3.69 11.64
N MET A 99 -8.07 -3.41 10.92
CA MET A 99 -9.41 -3.31 11.53
C MET A 99 -9.86 -4.61 12.22
N VAL A 100 -9.22 -5.73 11.92
CA VAL A 100 -9.46 -7.01 12.58
C VAL A 100 -9.19 -6.93 14.09
N CYS A 101 -8.27 -6.08 14.57
CA CYS A 101 -8.08 -5.85 16.00
C CYS A 101 -9.39 -5.35 16.66
N ALA A 102 -10.03 -4.33 16.07
CA ALA A 102 -11.30 -3.80 16.57
C ALA A 102 -12.46 -4.81 16.45
N LEU A 103 -12.48 -5.63 15.38
CA LEU A 103 -13.46 -6.70 15.21
C LEU A 103 -13.34 -7.76 16.31
N LYS A 104 -12.12 -8.20 16.60
CA LYS A 104 -11.88 -9.23 17.63
C LYS A 104 -12.16 -8.73 19.04
N SER A 105 -11.92 -7.45 19.30
CA SER A 105 -12.31 -6.77 20.54
C SER A 105 -13.81 -6.43 20.58
N LYS A 106 -14.60 -6.91 19.61
CA LYS A 106 -16.06 -6.70 19.50
C LYS A 106 -16.48 -5.21 19.47
N LYS A 107 -15.58 -4.32 19.04
CA LYS A 107 -15.83 -2.87 18.93
C LYS A 107 -16.50 -2.50 17.60
N ILE A 108 -16.40 -3.38 16.61
CA ILE A 108 -17.08 -3.27 15.30
C ILE A 108 -17.65 -4.64 14.91
N THR A 109 -18.60 -4.63 13.99
CA THR A 109 -19.16 -5.86 13.42
C THR A 109 -18.40 -6.30 12.16
N LEU A 110 -18.50 -7.57 11.81
CA LEU A 110 -17.95 -8.11 10.56
C LEU A 110 -18.51 -7.37 9.34
N VAL A 111 -19.81 -7.08 9.35
CA VAL A 111 -20.48 -6.36 8.25
C VAL A 111 -19.92 -4.96 8.07
N GLN A 112 -19.68 -4.22 9.15
CA GLN A 112 -19.05 -2.90 9.09
C GLN A 112 -17.64 -2.97 8.51
N MET A 113 -16.83 -3.94 8.94
CA MET A 113 -15.48 -4.12 8.42
C MET A 113 -15.47 -4.49 6.94
N LEU A 114 -16.28 -5.47 6.52
CA LEU A 114 -16.35 -5.89 5.12
C LEU A 114 -16.87 -4.78 4.21
N LYS A 115 -17.88 -4.02 4.66
CA LYS A 115 -18.37 -2.84 3.95
C LYS A 115 -17.26 -1.80 3.76
N ALA A 116 -16.51 -1.50 4.81
CA ALA A 116 -15.37 -0.58 4.73
C ALA A 116 -14.30 -1.08 3.75
N TRP A 117 -13.96 -2.37 3.80
CA TRP A 117 -12.98 -2.97 2.90
C TRP A 117 -13.40 -2.86 1.43
N VAL A 118 -14.64 -3.18 1.10
CA VAL A 118 -15.16 -3.08 -0.28
C VAL A 118 -15.14 -1.63 -0.76
N VAL A 119 -15.64 -0.69 0.03
CA VAL A 119 -15.67 0.74 -0.33
C VAL A 119 -14.25 1.27 -0.56
N VAL A 120 -13.32 0.92 0.34
CA VAL A 120 -11.94 1.39 0.26
C VAL A 120 -11.18 0.73 -0.89
N TRP A 121 -11.38 -0.56 -1.15
CA TRP A 121 -10.78 -1.25 -2.29
C TRP A 121 -11.21 -0.60 -3.63
N LEU A 122 -12.50 -0.36 -3.80
CA LEU A 122 -13.03 0.30 -5.00
C LEU A 122 -12.55 1.74 -5.13
N GLY A 123 -12.48 2.48 -4.03
CA GLY A 123 -11.95 3.85 -4.00
C GLY A 123 -10.46 3.90 -4.34
N ASN A 124 -9.64 2.96 -3.80
CA ASN A 124 -8.22 2.86 -4.16
C ASN A 124 -8.05 2.60 -5.66
N PHE A 125 -8.88 1.69 -6.23
CA PHE A 125 -8.84 1.39 -7.66
C PHE A 125 -9.21 2.61 -8.50
N ALA A 126 -10.28 3.32 -8.15
CA ALA A 126 -10.70 4.53 -8.85
C ALA A 126 -9.61 5.63 -8.79
N GLY A 127 -8.98 5.82 -7.63
CA GLY A 127 -7.87 6.77 -7.46
C GLY A 127 -6.63 6.41 -8.28
N ALA A 128 -6.27 5.12 -8.31
CA ALA A 128 -5.16 4.65 -9.12
C ALA A 128 -5.42 4.85 -10.63
N LEU A 129 -6.62 4.52 -11.11
CA LEU A 129 -7.01 4.76 -12.51
C LEU A 129 -7.03 6.25 -12.88
N PHE A 130 -7.44 7.11 -11.95
CA PHE A 130 -7.37 8.56 -12.17
C PHE A 130 -5.93 9.03 -12.38
N ILE A 131 -4.97 8.50 -11.63
CA ILE A 131 -3.55 8.82 -11.85
C ILE A 131 -3.03 8.22 -13.16
N VAL A 132 -3.45 7.00 -13.54
CA VAL A 132 -3.13 6.45 -14.88
C VAL A 132 -3.54 7.43 -15.98
N PHE A 133 -4.79 7.94 -15.91
CA PHE A 133 -5.28 8.94 -16.85
C PHE A 133 -4.43 10.22 -16.84
N LEU A 134 -4.14 10.80 -15.67
CA LEU A 134 -3.35 12.02 -15.59
C LEU A 134 -1.91 11.85 -16.10
N VAL A 135 -1.26 10.74 -15.78
CA VAL A 135 0.11 10.41 -16.24
C VAL A 135 0.14 10.26 -17.75
N TYR A 136 -0.88 9.61 -18.32
CA TYR A 136 -1.03 9.49 -19.78
C TYR A 136 -1.22 10.86 -20.44
N MET A 137 -2.17 11.65 -19.96
CA MET A 137 -2.46 12.99 -20.53
C MET A 137 -1.29 13.96 -20.37
N ALA A 138 -0.52 13.85 -19.30
CA ALA A 138 0.68 14.66 -19.07
C ALA A 138 1.89 14.21 -19.91
N GLY A 139 1.81 13.10 -20.63
CA GLY A 139 2.89 12.60 -21.49
C GLY A 139 4.14 12.15 -20.73
N ILE A 140 4.03 11.81 -19.43
CA ILE A 140 5.17 11.40 -18.59
C ILE A 140 5.88 10.18 -19.18
N TYR A 141 5.14 9.28 -19.81
CA TYR A 141 5.67 8.09 -20.46
C TYR A 141 6.69 8.37 -21.58
N LYS A 142 6.70 9.60 -22.14
CA LYS A 142 7.64 10.04 -23.20
C LYS A 142 9.01 10.43 -22.66
N LEU A 143 9.15 10.58 -21.35
CA LEU A 143 10.43 10.94 -20.74
C LEU A 143 11.51 9.92 -21.06
N ASN A 144 12.75 10.40 -21.08
CA ASN A 144 13.94 9.59 -21.35
C ASN A 144 13.83 8.80 -22.67
N GLY A 145 13.42 9.49 -23.76
CA GLY A 145 13.28 8.84 -25.07
C GLY A 145 12.33 7.63 -25.03
N GLU A 146 11.22 7.75 -24.28
CA GLU A 146 10.19 6.71 -24.12
C GLU A 146 10.60 5.49 -23.26
N ALA A 147 11.81 5.53 -22.65
CA ALA A 147 12.24 4.45 -21.76
C ALA A 147 11.32 4.30 -20.54
N VAL A 148 10.65 5.39 -20.10
CA VAL A 148 9.66 5.32 -19.03
C VAL A 148 8.45 4.48 -19.44
N ALA A 149 7.95 4.60 -20.68
CA ALA A 149 6.85 3.75 -21.18
C ALA A 149 7.24 2.27 -21.17
N ASN A 150 8.44 1.94 -21.69
CA ASN A 150 8.94 0.57 -21.71
C ASN A 150 9.12 0.00 -20.30
N SER A 151 9.57 0.83 -19.33
CA SER A 151 9.66 0.45 -17.92
C SER A 151 8.27 0.15 -17.32
N MET A 152 7.25 0.96 -17.63
CA MET A 152 5.86 0.72 -17.21
C MET A 152 5.34 -0.63 -17.72
N VAL A 153 5.57 -0.95 -18.99
CA VAL A 153 5.17 -2.24 -19.58
C VAL A 153 5.93 -3.39 -18.92
N SER A 154 7.25 -3.25 -18.76
CA SER A 154 8.10 -4.30 -18.19
C SER A 154 7.72 -4.64 -16.74
N VAL A 155 7.48 -3.63 -15.89
CA VAL A 155 7.01 -3.83 -14.52
C VAL A 155 5.67 -4.53 -14.48
N ALA A 156 4.73 -4.14 -15.32
CA ALA A 156 3.39 -4.71 -15.36
C ALA A 156 3.38 -6.14 -15.92
N ALA A 157 4.09 -6.40 -17.02
CA ALA A 157 4.22 -7.73 -17.62
C ALA A 157 4.81 -8.74 -16.64
N GLY A 158 5.86 -8.35 -15.91
CA GLY A 158 6.44 -9.19 -14.85
C GLY A 158 5.48 -9.58 -13.72
N LYS A 159 4.29 -8.96 -13.64
CA LYS A 159 3.27 -9.26 -12.62
C LYS A 159 2.15 -10.17 -13.15
N VAL A 160 1.80 -10.08 -14.43
CA VAL A 160 0.75 -10.91 -15.04
C VAL A 160 1.26 -12.26 -15.54
N THR A 161 2.58 -12.44 -15.64
CA THR A 161 3.22 -13.70 -16.04
C THR A 161 3.50 -14.67 -14.89
N VAL A 162 3.24 -14.26 -13.67
CA VAL A 162 3.42 -15.10 -12.46
C VAL A 162 2.15 -15.91 -12.20
N ASP A 163 2.29 -17.16 -11.76
CA ASP A 163 1.15 -18.01 -11.39
C ASP A 163 0.41 -17.50 -10.14
N TRP A 164 -0.87 -17.88 -10.05
CA TRP A 164 -1.77 -17.40 -9.00
C TRP A 164 -1.27 -17.68 -7.58
N VAL A 165 -0.72 -18.88 -7.35
CA VAL A 165 -0.25 -19.30 -6.02
C VAL A 165 0.97 -18.48 -5.61
N THR A 166 1.90 -18.26 -6.52
CA THR A 166 3.07 -17.41 -6.27
C THR A 166 2.66 -15.97 -5.97
N ILE A 167 1.72 -15.39 -6.73
CA ILE A 167 1.18 -14.05 -6.47
C ILE A 167 0.53 -13.99 -5.09
N PHE A 168 -0.26 -15.01 -4.72
CA PHE A 168 -0.93 -15.08 -3.43
C PHE A 168 0.08 -15.06 -2.27
N PHE A 169 1.13 -15.89 -2.31
CA PHE A 169 2.14 -15.92 -1.25
C PHE A 169 2.99 -14.64 -1.22
N ARG A 170 3.33 -14.07 -2.37
CA ARG A 170 3.95 -12.73 -2.45
C ARG A 170 3.03 -11.65 -1.86
N GLY A 171 1.72 -11.79 -2.03
CA GLY A 171 0.72 -10.94 -1.41
C GLY A 171 0.71 -11.05 0.11
N ILE A 172 0.79 -12.26 0.67
CA ILE A 172 0.92 -12.48 2.12
C ILE A 172 2.14 -11.73 2.66
N LEU A 173 3.31 -11.99 2.09
CA LEU A 173 4.57 -11.36 2.51
C LEU A 173 4.50 -9.84 2.39
N CYS A 174 3.93 -9.32 1.32
CA CYS A 174 3.75 -7.89 1.12
C CYS A 174 2.99 -7.24 2.28
N ASN A 175 1.80 -7.77 2.60
CA ASN A 175 0.95 -7.08 3.56
C ASN A 175 1.35 -7.31 5.03
N ILE A 176 2.20 -8.29 5.32
CA ILE A 176 2.95 -8.32 6.58
C ILE A 176 3.76 -7.02 6.72
N PHE A 177 4.58 -6.67 5.72
CA PHE A 177 5.42 -5.47 5.75
C PHE A 177 4.61 -4.18 5.76
N VAL A 178 3.55 -4.09 4.96
CA VAL A 178 2.68 -2.90 4.93
C VAL A 178 1.99 -2.68 6.27
N CYS A 179 1.42 -3.72 6.88
CA CYS A 179 0.78 -3.61 8.19
C CYS A 179 1.80 -3.29 9.30
N LEU A 180 3.01 -3.86 9.24
CA LEU A 180 4.08 -3.48 10.16
C LEU A 180 4.54 -2.03 9.97
N ALA A 181 4.63 -1.54 8.73
CA ALA A 181 4.92 -0.13 8.45
C ALA A 181 3.84 0.79 9.03
N VAL A 182 2.55 0.44 8.88
CA VAL A 182 1.44 1.19 9.49
C VAL A 182 1.51 1.12 11.01
N TRP A 183 1.87 -0.02 11.58
CA TRP A 183 2.06 -0.22 13.03
C TRP A 183 3.17 0.68 13.57
N ILE A 184 4.34 0.70 12.93
CA ILE A 184 5.46 1.60 13.27
C ILE A 184 5.03 3.07 13.11
N GLY A 185 4.36 3.42 12.02
CA GLY A 185 3.84 4.77 11.79
C GLY A 185 2.82 5.20 12.86
N THR A 186 2.07 4.24 13.44
CA THR A 186 1.15 4.47 14.56
C THR A 186 1.88 4.73 15.88
N ALA A 187 3.04 4.11 16.07
CA ALA A 187 3.92 4.33 17.22
C ALA A 187 4.53 5.74 17.23
N GLY A 188 4.84 6.26 16.03
CA GLY A 188 5.49 7.56 15.84
C GLY A 188 4.59 8.73 16.27
N LYS A 189 5.19 9.74 16.91
CA LYS A 189 4.52 10.96 17.37
C LYS A 189 4.71 12.14 16.43
N THR A 190 5.85 12.18 15.73
CA THR A 190 6.19 13.25 14.78
C THR A 190 6.07 12.77 13.35
N VAL A 191 6.08 13.69 12.37
CA VAL A 191 6.14 13.36 10.96
C VAL A 191 7.43 12.61 10.63
N VAL A 192 8.55 13.00 11.24
CA VAL A 192 9.86 12.36 11.03
C VAL A 192 9.83 10.91 11.48
N ASP A 193 9.28 10.63 12.68
CA ASP A 193 9.16 9.25 13.18
C ASP A 193 8.39 8.36 12.18
N LYS A 194 7.28 8.88 11.65
CA LYS A 194 6.45 8.14 10.70
C LYS A 194 7.19 7.90 9.39
N VAL A 195 7.82 8.94 8.84
CA VAL A 195 8.55 8.83 7.57
C VAL A 195 9.70 7.84 7.70
N VAL A 196 10.57 8.01 8.69
CA VAL A 196 11.73 7.13 8.89
C VAL A 196 11.30 5.69 9.20
N GLY A 197 10.27 5.53 10.06
CA GLY A 197 9.81 4.21 10.49
C GLY A 197 9.21 3.36 9.37
N ILE A 198 8.65 3.97 8.31
CA ILE A 198 8.04 3.24 7.20
C ILE A 198 9.01 2.97 6.04
N LEU A 199 10.14 3.68 5.94
CA LEU A 199 11.04 3.57 4.79
C LEU A 199 11.55 2.13 4.59
N LEU A 200 12.11 1.52 5.61
CA LEU A 200 12.71 0.19 5.48
C LEU A 200 11.69 -0.92 5.18
N PRO A 201 10.55 -1.04 5.90
CA PRO A 201 9.55 -2.05 5.57
C PRO A 201 9.01 -1.91 4.14
N ILE A 202 8.76 -0.69 3.68
CA ILE A 202 8.22 -0.45 2.35
C ILE A 202 9.29 -0.69 1.28
N ALA A 203 10.51 -0.18 1.46
CA ALA A 203 11.59 -0.44 0.53
C ALA A 203 11.89 -1.95 0.41
N ALA A 204 11.83 -2.69 1.52
CA ALA A 204 12.08 -4.12 1.56
C ALA A 204 11.03 -4.90 0.74
N PHE A 205 9.71 -4.65 0.95
CA PHE A 205 8.71 -5.42 0.19
C PHE A 205 8.80 -5.14 -1.33
N VAL A 206 9.08 -3.89 -1.73
CA VAL A 206 9.27 -3.55 -3.14
C VAL A 206 10.53 -4.20 -3.70
N ALA A 207 11.64 -4.11 -2.98
CA ALA A 207 12.91 -4.73 -3.38
C ALA A 207 12.78 -6.25 -3.55
N CYS A 208 12.06 -6.91 -2.66
CA CYS A 208 11.81 -8.36 -2.72
C CYS A 208 10.80 -8.77 -3.80
N GLY A 209 10.11 -7.82 -4.46
CA GLY A 209 9.16 -8.12 -5.53
C GLY A 209 7.85 -8.73 -5.01
N PHE A 210 7.41 -8.34 -3.83
CA PHE A 210 6.13 -8.76 -3.26
C PHE A 210 4.95 -8.07 -3.94
N GLU A 211 3.75 -8.65 -3.82
CA GLU A 211 2.58 -8.23 -4.56
C GLU A 211 1.61 -7.41 -3.69
N HIS A 212 1.52 -6.12 -3.98
CA HIS A 212 0.63 -5.16 -3.32
C HIS A 212 -0.58 -4.86 -4.22
N CYS A 213 -1.78 -5.30 -3.83
CA CYS A 213 -2.95 -5.17 -4.69
C CYS A 213 -3.22 -3.71 -5.11
N VAL A 214 -3.09 -2.72 -4.20
CA VAL A 214 -3.34 -1.32 -4.54
C VAL A 214 -2.25 -0.73 -5.44
N ALA A 215 -0.98 -1.13 -5.30
CA ALA A 215 0.06 -0.75 -6.25
C ALA A 215 -0.20 -1.36 -7.64
N ASN A 216 -0.69 -2.59 -7.68
CA ASN A 216 -1.04 -3.27 -8.91
C ASN A 216 -2.25 -2.63 -9.60
N MET A 217 -3.15 -1.95 -8.88
CA MET A 217 -4.22 -1.12 -9.45
C MET A 217 -3.69 0.06 -10.29
N TYR A 218 -2.44 0.46 -10.09
CA TYR A 218 -1.75 1.43 -10.94
C TYR A 218 -0.87 0.75 -11.99
N PHE A 219 0.04 -0.14 -11.56
CA PHE A 219 1.03 -0.73 -12.47
C PHE A 219 0.38 -1.47 -13.63
N LEU A 220 -0.62 -2.30 -13.36
CA LEU A 220 -1.22 -3.15 -14.39
C LEU A 220 -2.02 -2.34 -15.43
N PRO A 221 -2.95 -1.44 -15.04
CA PRO A 221 -3.62 -0.59 -16.02
C PRO A 221 -2.67 0.34 -16.77
N MET A 222 -1.64 0.90 -16.09
CA MET A 222 -0.68 1.77 -16.74
C MET A 222 0.14 1.03 -17.80
N GLY A 223 0.64 -0.18 -17.46
CA GLY A 223 1.35 -1.03 -18.42
C GLY A 223 0.45 -1.46 -19.57
N ALA A 224 -0.81 -1.81 -19.31
CA ALA A 224 -1.78 -2.18 -20.33
C ALA A 224 -2.06 -1.02 -21.32
N VAL A 225 -2.22 0.21 -20.80
CA VAL A 225 -2.39 1.41 -21.64
C VAL A 225 -1.15 1.65 -22.49
N MET A 226 0.06 1.54 -21.92
CA MET A 226 1.30 1.74 -22.66
C MET A 226 1.48 0.66 -23.75
N HIS A 227 1.21 -0.59 -23.42
CA HIS A 227 1.29 -1.68 -24.39
C HIS A 227 0.28 -1.51 -25.55
N ALA A 228 -0.94 -1.09 -25.24
CA ALA A 228 -1.96 -0.77 -26.26
C ALA A 228 -1.55 0.43 -27.15
N CYS A 229 -0.68 1.32 -26.66
CA CYS A 229 -0.08 2.40 -27.44
C CYS A 229 1.14 1.98 -28.26
N GLY A 230 1.54 0.69 -28.23
CA GLY A 230 2.65 0.13 -28.99
C GLY A 230 4.00 0.11 -28.26
N TYR A 231 4.06 0.50 -26.98
CA TYR A 231 5.29 0.44 -26.19
C TYR A 231 5.52 -0.96 -25.64
N GLY A 232 6.79 -1.32 -25.46
CA GLY A 232 7.18 -2.60 -24.87
C GLY A 232 6.75 -3.82 -25.69
N ALA A 233 6.73 -3.71 -27.03
CA ALA A 233 6.37 -4.81 -27.91
C ALA A 233 7.27 -6.05 -27.72
N ASP A 234 8.54 -5.85 -27.38
CA ASP A 234 9.54 -6.92 -27.15
C ASP A 234 9.52 -7.44 -25.71
N VAL A 235 8.66 -6.90 -24.83
CA VAL A 235 8.60 -7.32 -23.44
C VAL A 235 7.84 -8.65 -23.33
N ALA A 236 8.53 -9.68 -22.86
CA ALA A 236 7.93 -11.00 -22.71
C ALA A 236 6.70 -10.96 -21.79
N GLY A 237 5.58 -11.50 -22.27
CA GLY A 237 4.32 -11.56 -21.52
C GLY A 237 3.49 -10.26 -21.52
N ALA A 238 3.88 -9.24 -22.29
CA ALA A 238 3.09 -8.00 -22.40
C ALA A 238 1.69 -8.25 -22.98
N ASP A 239 1.50 -9.24 -23.84
CA ASP A 239 0.19 -9.63 -24.38
C ASP A 239 -0.83 -10.08 -23.30
N ALA A 240 -0.33 -10.49 -22.13
CA ALA A 240 -1.18 -10.82 -20.98
C ALA A 240 -1.66 -9.58 -20.20
N LEU A 241 -1.22 -8.37 -20.57
CA LEU A 241 -1.68 -7.10 -20.00
C LEU A 241 -3.06 -6.71 -20.55
N ASN A 242 -4.06 -7.48 -20.19
CA ASN A 242 -5.45 -7.29 -20.55
C ASN A 242 -6.35 -7.41 -19.33
N ALA A 243 -7.64 -7.20 -19.48
CA ALA A 243 -8.59 -7.22 -18.36
C ALA A 243 -8.56 -8.54 -17.56
N ALA A 244 -8.36 -9.67 -18.23
CA ALA A 244 -8.30 -10.99 -17.59
C ALA A 244 -7.01 -11.14 -16.76
N GLY A 245 -5.84 -10.77 -17.30
CA GLY A 245 -4.57 -10.79 -16.57
C GLY A 245 -4.56 -9.85 -15.37
N ILE A 246 -5.14 -8.66 -15.52
CA ILE A 246 -5.31 -7.70 -14.42
C ILE A 246 -6.20 -8.29 -13.31
N ALA A 247 -7.37 -8.83 -13.67
CA ALA A 247 -8.28 -9.44 -12.71
C ALA A 247 -7.65 -10.66 -12.01
N PHE A 248 -6.93 -11.48 -12.76
CA PHE A 248 -6.19 -12.63 -12.24
C PHE A 248 -5.18 -12.23 -11.17
N ASN A 249 -4.30 -11.27 -11.47
CA ASN A 249 -3.31 -10.78 -10.51
C ASN A 249 -3.96 -10.11 -9.29
N LEU A 250 -4.93 -9.20 -9.51
CA LEU A 250 -5.60 -8.50 -8.41
C LEU A 250 -6.35 -9.46 -7.48
N SER A 251 -6.93 -10.56 -7.99
CA SER A 251 -7.60 -11.56 -7.16
C SER A 251 -6.64 -12.23 -6.19
N ALA A 252 -5.51 -12.73 -6.69
CA ALA A 252 -4.49 -13.41 -5.89
C ALA A 252 -3.82 -12.45 -4.89
N ALA A 253 -3.39 -11.27 -5.38
CA ALA A 253 -2.73 -10.27 -4.55
C ALA A 253 -3.65 -9.75 -3.43
N THR A 254 -4.94 -9.50 -3.72
CA THR A 254 -5.91 -9.03 -2.72
C THR A 254 -6.11 -10.07 -1.62
N LEU A 255 -6.35 -11.33 -1.99
CA LEU A 255 -6.52 -12.40 -1.01
C LEU A 255 -5.25 -12.65 -0.19
N GLY A 256 -4.08 -12.64 -0.82
CA GLY A 256 -2.81 -12.74 -0.12
C GLY A 256 -2.59 -11.58 0.85
N ASN A 257 -2.88 -10.35 0.43
CA ASN A 257 -2.78 -9.18 1.31
C ASN A 257 -3.73 -9.27 2.51
N ILE A 258 -4.97 -9.77 2.33
CA ILE A 258 -5.88 -10.00 3.45
C ILE A 258 -5.27 -10.99 4.45
N VAL A 259 -4.76 -12.13 3.99
CA VAL A 259 -4.15 -13.13 4.87
C VAL A 259 -2.95 -12.55 5.62
N GLY A 260 -2.03 -11.89 4.91
CA GLY A 260 -0.83 -11.30 5.51
C GLY A 260 -1.15 -10.25 6.59
N GLY A 261 -2.02 -9.31 6.26
CA GLY A 261 -2.35 -8.20 7.16
C GLY A 261 -3.35 -8.57 8.25
N ALA A 262 -4.47 -9.19 7.89
CA ALA A 262 -5.56 -9.46 8.82
C ALA A 262 -5.28 -10.68 9.72
N VAL A 263 -4.78 -11.78 9.14
CA VAL A 263 -4.57 -13.01 9.90
C VAL A 263 -3.23 -13.01 10.62
N LEU A 264 -2.14 -12.74 9.90
CA LEU A 264 -0.82 -12.88 10.50
C LEU A 264 -0.44 -11.68 11.38
N VAL A 265 -0.68 -10.44 10.93
CA VAL A 265 -0.28 -9.26 11.71
C VAL A 265 -1.38 -8.86 12.70
N ALA A 266 -2.58 -8.54 12.22
CA ALA A 266 -3.63 -8.00 13.08
C ALA A 266 -4.08 -8.98 14.18
N LEU A 267 -4.42 -10.22 13.81
CA LEU A 267 -4.78 -11.25 14.80
C LEU A 267 -3.61 -11.62 15.70
N GLY A 268 -2.39 -11.71 15.17
CA GLY A 268 -1.21 -12.02 15.95
C GLY A 268 -0.97 -10.99 17.05
N TYR A 269 -0.97 -9.72 16.72
CA TYR A 269 -0.75 -8.64 17.69
C TYR A 269 -1.95 -8.44 18.62
N TRP A 270 -3.17 -8.57 18.12
CA TRP A 270 -4.35 -8.58 18.99
C TRP A 270 -4.26 -9.67 20.06
N PHE A 271 -3.88 -10.90 19.66
CA PHE A 271 -3.76 -12.03 20.60
C PHE A 271 -2.72 -11.76 21.70
N ILE A 272 -1.62 -11.09 21.35
CA ILE A 272 -0.50 -10.82 22.26
C ILE A 272 -0.79 -9.62 23.15
N TYR A 273 -1.32 -8.52 22.59
CA TYR A 273 -1.33 -7.21 23.25
C TYR A 273 -2.71 -6.68 23.61
N ALA A 274 -3.80 -7.22 23.08
CA ALA A 274 -5.13 -6.76 23.45
C ALA A 274 -5.37 -7.00 24.94
N LYS A 275 -5.87 -5.96 25.65
CA LYS A 275 -6.30 -6.12 27.04
C LYS A 275 -7.44 -7.14 27.07
N LYS A 276 -7.21 -8.29 27.68
CA LYS A 276 -8.31 -9.19 28.03
C LYS A 276 -9.21 -8.42 28.98
N SER A 277 -10.48 -8.20 28.62
CA SER A 277 -11.47 -7.76 29.60
C SER A 277 -11.43 -8.81 30.73
N GLU A 278 -11.12 -8.39 31.93
CA GLU A 278 -11.34 -9.21 33.09
C GLU A 278 -12.82 -9.62 33.05
N ALA A 279 -13.04 -10.92 32.91
CA ALA A 279 -14.37 -11.52 32.84
C ALA A 279 -15.00 -11.53 34.23
#